data_0341bf76b4f0a85cc72c64d33fe91fff
#
_entry.id   0341bf76b4f0a85cc72c64d33fe91fff
#
_cell.length_a   1.000
_cell.length_b   1.000
_cell.length_c   1.000
_cell.angle_alpha   90.00
_cell.angle_beta   90.00
_cell.angle_gamma   90.00
#
_symmetry.space_group_name_H-M   'P 1'
#
loop_
_entity.id
_entity.type
_entity.pdbx_description
1 polymer ?
#
loop_
_entity_poly.entity_id
_entity_poly.type
_entity_poly.pdbx_seq_one_letter_code
_entity_poly.pdbx_strand_id
1 'polypeptide(L)'
;DTSVGVMCKQNHAEIFPVDMGMVTDTKVRTDHKIAYGTQNMTKGPAMTREQAVKGLEAGIDMVRELNDKGYRILATGEMGIGNTTTSSAVASVLLKQPVEEMTGRGAGLTSEGLVRKINAIKKAIALNEPDPEDAIDVLAKVGGLDIAGMAGVFLGGAVYGIPVVMDGFISCVSALIAMRICPAARDYILASHVSKEPAAHLILENMGTVSYTHLRAHE
;
A
#
# COMPACT_ATOMS: atom_id res chain seq x y z
N ASP A 1 -3.82 3.38 23.83
CA ASP A 1 -4.85 3.74 22.82
C ASP A 1 -4.22 4.66 21.76
N THR A 2 -4.32 4.28 20.51
CA THR A 2 -3.90 5.12 19.37
C THR A 2 -5.02 6.08 18.98
N SER A 3 -4.71 7.17 18.25
CA SER A 3 -5.73 8.11 17.76
C SER A 3 -6.78 7.38 16.93
N VAL A 4 -6.38 6.49 16.04
CA VAL A 4 -7.29 5.66 15.23
C VAL A 4 -8.17 4.77 16.11
N GLY A 5 -7.62 4.21 17.19
CA GLY A 5 -8.39 3.40 18.15
C GLY A 5 -9.49 4.18 18.85
N VAL A 6 -9.21 5.43 19.22
CA VAL A 6 -10.22 6.31 19.82
C VAL A 6 -11.31 6.69 18.80
N MET A 7 -10.90 7.06 17.59
CA MET A 7 -11.84 7.43 16.52
C MET A 7 -12.74 6.26 16.11
N CYS A 8 -12.20 5.05 16.02
CA CYS A 8 -12.99 3.86 15.70
C CYS A 8 -14.03 3.56 16.78
N LYS A 9 -13.65 3.65 18.06
CA LYS A 9 -14.62 3.47 19.17
C LYS A 9 -15.77 4.48 19.08
N GLN A 10 -15.48 5.76 18.77
CA GLN A 10 -16.51 6.79 18.63
C GLN A 10 -17.45 6.55 17.44
N ASN A 11 -16.96 5.94 16.37
CA ASN A 11 -17.72 5.69 15.14
C ASN A 11 -18.24 4.25 15.03
N HIS A 12 -18.19 3.45 16.10
CA HIS A 12 -18.61 2.05 16.12
C HIS A 12 -17.93 1.21 15.02
N ALA A 13 -16.67 1.56 14.68
CA ALA A 13 -15.84 0.80 13.76
C ALA A 13 -14.89 -0.12 14.53
N GLU A 14 -14.61 -1.29 13.99
CA GLU A 14 -13.67 -2.25 14.57
C GLU A 14 -12.31 -2.16 13.88
N ILE A 15 -11.24 -2.47 14.61
CA ILE A 15 -9.87 -2.46 14.10
C ILE A 15 -9.32 -3.88 14.15
N PHE A 16 -8.76 -4.31 13.02
CA PHE A 16 -8.12 -5.61 12.86
C PHE A 16 -6.62 -5.43 12.53
N PRO A 17 -5.77 -5.22 13.53
CA PRO A 17 -4.34 -5.05 13.29
C PRO A 17 -3.70 -6.40 12.97
N VAL A 18 -2.92 -6.44 11.88
CA VAL A 18 -2.23 -7.63 11.38
C VAL A 18 -0.74 -7.33 11.23
N ASP A 19 0.10 -8.19 11.80
CA ASP A 19 1.55 -8.13 11.59
C ASP A 19 1.91 -8.83 10.30
N MET A 20 2.23 -8.05 9.26
CA MET A 20 2.65 -8.57 7.96
C MET A 20 4.16 -8.85 7.90
N GLY A 21 4.96 -8.19 8.76
CA GLY A 21 6.42 -8.32 8.68
C GLY A 21 7.18 -7.39 9.61
N MET A 22 6.73 -7.19 10.84
CA MET A 22 7.53 -6.49 11.84
C MET A 22 8.84 -7.25 12.11
N VAL A 23 9.93 -6.50 12.30
CA VAL A 23 11.25 -7.09 12.60
C VAL A 23 11.33 -7.72 13.99
N THR A 24 10.36 -7.43 14.87
CA THR A 24 10.21 -7.98 16.20
C THR A 24 8.88 -8.70 16.33
N ASP A 25 8.75 -9.52 17.37
CA ASP A 25 7.46 -10.11 17.71
C ASP A 25 6.51 -9.03 18.23
N THR A 26 5.24 -9.15 17.88
CA THR A 26 4.19 -8.23 18.25
C THR A 26 3.07 -8.94 19.01
N LYS A 27 2.19 -8.15 19.68
CA LYS A 27 1.00 -8.68 20.37
C LYS A 27 -0.25 -8.69 19.49
N VAL A 28 -0.13 -8.20 18.24
CA VAL A 28 -1.23 -8.24 17.27
C VAL A 28 -1.22 -9.57 16.53
N ARG A 29 -2.23 -9.80 15.71
CA ARG A 29 -2.37 -11.01 14.91
C ARG A 29 -1.13 -11.26 14.03
N THR A 30 -0.52 -12.42 14.15
CA THR A 30 0.76 -12.80 13.50
C THR A 30 0.64 -14.01 12.58
N ASP A 31 -0.52 -14.63 12.46
CA ASP A 31 -0.76 -15.80 11.61
C ASP A 31 -0.57 -15.50 10.10
N HIS A 32 -0.58 -14.24 9.71
CA HIS A 32 -0.27 -13.74 8.37
C HIS A 32 1.12 -13.12 8.25
N LYS A 33 1.98 -13.26 9.24
CA LYS A 33 3.35 -12.72 9.19
C LYS A 33 4.19 -13.46 8.16
N ILE A 34 4.67 -12.72 7.15
CA ILE A 34 5.40 -13.29 6.02
C ILE A 34 6.89 -13.45 6.33
N ALA A 35 7.48 -12.44 7.00
CA ALA A 35 8.90 -12.43 7.37
C ALA A 35 9.14 -11.41 8.50
N TYR A 36 10.35 -11.38 9.04
CA TYR A 36 10.82 -10.37 9.99
C TYR A 36 11.45 -9.18 9.26
N GLY A 37 10.63 -8.43 8.50
CA GLY A 37 11.03 -7.33 7.63
C GLY A 37 11.40 -7.77 6.21
N THR A 38 11.50 -6.79 5.32
CA THR A 38 12.05 -7.00 3.98
C THR A 38 13.58 -6.94 3.99
N GLN A 39 14.21 -7.40 2.90
CA GLN A 39 15.62 -7.14 2.64
C GLN A 39 15.81 -5.68 2.17
N ASN A 40 17.06 -5.23 2.20
CA ASN A 40 17.40 -3.89 1.72
C ASN A 40 17.39 -3.85 0.19
N MET A 41 16.41 -3.22 -0.41
CA MET A 41 16.23 -3.13 -1.87
C MET A 41 17.41 -2.46 -2.60
N THR A 42 18.31 -1.73 -1.91
CA THR A 42 19.52 -1.18 -2.52
C THR A 42 20.67 -2.18 -2.61
N LYS A 43 20.46 -3.42 -2.14
CA LYS A 43 21.43 -4.53 -2.17
C LYS A 43 20.92 -5.77 -2.90
N GLY A 44 19.66 -5.82 -3.23
CA GLY A 44 18.95 -6.92 -3.88
C GLY A 44 17.44 -6.73 -3.75
N PRO A 45 16.61 -7.69 -4.20
CA PRO A 45 15.15 -7.62 -4.07
C PRO A 45 14.70 -7.45 -2.62
N ALA A 46 13.63 -6.67 -2.40
CA ALA A 46 13.06 -6.46 -1.07
C ALA A 46 12.52 -7.75 -0.45
N MET A 47 11.94 -8.62 -1.27
CA MET A 47 11.42 -9.93 -0.88
C MET A 47 11.43 -10.88 -2.08
N THR A 48 11.17 -12.17 -1.84
CA THR A 48 10.98 -13.11 -2.95
C THR A 48 9.59 -12.93 -3.57
N ARG A 49 9.42 -13.40 -4.81
CA ARG A 49 8.10 -13.38 -5.46
C ARG A 49 7.07 -14.19 -4.67
N GLU A 50 7.47 -15.30 -4.08
CA GLU A 50 6.62 -16.15 -3.23
C GLU A 50 6.16 -15.39 -1.97
N GLN A 51 7.05 -14.59 -1.37
CA GLN A 51 6.69 -13.75 -0.22
C GLN A 51 5.71 -12.64 -0.62
N ALA A 52 5.89 -12.02 -1.78
CA ALA A 52 4.95 -11.03 -2.31
C ALA A 52 3.56 -11.66 -2.55
N VAL A 53 3.49 -12.83 -3.18
CA VAL A 53 2.24 -13.57 -3.39
C VAL A 53 1.58 -13.93 -2.07
N LYS A 54 2.32 -14.49 -1.10
CA LYS A 54 1.78 -14.78 0.23
C LYS A 54 1.23 -13.55 0.94
N GLY A 55 1.88 -12.39 0.75
CA GLY A 55 1.37 -11.13 1.29
C GLY A 55 0.03 -10.74 0.67
N LEU A 56 -0.13 -10.89 -0.64
CA LEU A 56 -1.41 -10.68 -1.34
C LEU A 56 -2.47 -11.66 -0.86
N GLU A 57 -2.14 -12.95 -0.76
CA GLU A 57 -3.05 -13.98 -0.26
C GLU A 57 -3.51 -13.70 1.18
N ALA A 58 -2.61 -13.27 2.05
CA ALA A 58 -2.94 -12.88 3.41
C ALA A 58 -3.98 -11.75 3.47
N GLY A 59 -3.85 -10.74 2.61
CA GLY A 59 -4.84 -9.67 2.48
C GLY A 59 -6.20 -10.16 1.97
N ILE A 60 -6.22 -11.05 0.98
CA ILE A 60 -7.44 -11.66 0.45
C ILE A 60 -8.13 -12.51 1.54
N ASP A 61 -7.36 -13.29 2.29
CA ASP A 61 -7.87 -14.12 3.38
C ASP A 61 -8.48 -13.29 4.51
N MET A 62 -7.88 -12.15 4.84
CA MET A 62 -8.46 -11.20 5.80
C MET A 62 -9.83 -10.71 5.34
N VAL A 63 -9.99 -10.37 4.07
CA VAL A 63 -11.30 -9.93 3.54
C VAL A 63 -12.32 -11.07 3.60
N ARG A 64 -11.92 -12.30 3.26
CA ARG A 64 -12.80 -13.48 3.40
C ARG A 64 -13.31 -13.62 4.82
N GLU A 65 -12.42 -13.60 5.81
CA GLU A 65 -12.79 -13.73 7.22
C GLU A 65 -13.73 -12.61 7.69
N LEU A 66 -13.48 -11.38 7.25
CA LEU A 66 -14.34 -10.25 7.60
C LEU A 66 -15.69 -10.32 6.91
N ASN A 67 -15.74 -10.78 5.65
CA ASN A 67 -17.00 -11.07 4.95
C ASN A 67 -17.84 -12.10 5.67
N ASP A 68 -17.22 -13.20 6.13
CA ASP A 68 -17.89 -14.28 6.87
C ASP A 68 -18.45 -13.78 8.23
N LYS A 69 -17.79 -12.79 8.84
CA LYS A 69 -18.25 -12.08 10.04
C LYS A 69 -19.34 -11.04 9.78
N GLY A 70 -19.70 -10.80 8.52
CA GLY A 70 -20.78 -9.89 8.14
C GLY A 70 -20.36 -8.43 7.86
N TYR A 71 -19.07 -8.11 7.81
CA TYR A 71 -18.61 -6.77 7.41
C TYR A 71 -18.94 -6.52 5.93
N ARG A 72 -19.38 -5.30 5.59
CA ARG A 72 -19.83 -4.93 4.24
C ARG A 72 -19.07 -3.74 3.65
N ILE A 73 -18.21 -3.11 4.42
CA ILE A 73 -17.28 -2.08 3.99
C ILE A 73 -16.01 -2.21 4.83
N LEU A 74 -14.86 -2.08 4.19
CA LEU A 74 -13.57 -2.12 4.85
C LEU A 74 -12.80 -0.84 4.56
N ALA A 75 -11.85 -0.52 5.42
CA ALA A 75 -10.89 0.56 5.17
C ALA A 75 -9.48 0.03 5.43
N THR A 76 -8.55 0.40 4.58
CA THR A 76 -7.13 0.11 4.79
C THR A 76 -6.48 1.16 5.66
N GLY A 77 -5.44 0.77 6.36
CA GLY A 77 -4.56 1.64 7.11
C GLY A 77 -3.24 0.91 7.36
N GLU A 78 -2.20 1.63 7.70
CA GLU A 78 -0.90 1.04 7.97
C GLU A 78 -0.14 1.81 9.06
N MET A 79 0.84 1.17 9.65
CA MET A 79 1.79 1.76 10.59
C MET A 79 3.21 1.26 10.24
N GLY A 80 3.55 1.29 8.94
CA GLY A 80 4.86 0.92 8.44
C GLY A 80 5.84 2.07 8.51
N ILE A 81 7.01 1.84 9.14
CA ILE A 81 8.07 2.83 9.19
C ILE A 81 8.96 2.70 7.95
N GLY A 82 9.18 3.83 7.27
CA GLY A 82 10.01 3.88 6.06
C GLY A 82 9.29 3.48 4.77
N ASN A 83 8.02 3.10 4.82
CA ASN A 83 7.25 2.61 3.68
C ASN A 83 6.91 3.67 2.62
N THR A 84 7.05 4.95 2.89
CA THR A 84 6.99 5.97 1.84
C THR A 84 8.12 5.85 0.82
N THR A 85 9.26 5.24 1.19
CA THR A 85 10.39 4.99 0.27
C THR A 85 10.04 3.86 -0.71
N THR A 86 9.53 2.73 -0.22
CA THR A 86 9.10 1.61 -1.06
C THR A 86 7.89 2.00 -1.90
N SER A 87 6.93 2.74 -1.34
CA SER A 87 5.77 3.24 -2.09
C SER A 87 6.17 4.16 -3.24
N SER A 88 7.12 5.10 -3.02
CA SER A 88 7.62 5.97 -4.11
C SER A 88 8.34 5.14 -5.19
N ALA A 89 9.09 4.11 -4.81
CA ALA A 89 9.76 3.22 -5.76
C ALA A 89 8.74 2.47 -6.63
N VAL A 90 7.74 1.84 -6.00
CA VAL A 90 6.65 1.12 -6.70
C VAL A 90 5.88 2.07 -7.63
N ALA A 91 5.46 3.24 -7.14
CA ALA A 91 4.72 4.22 -7.95
C ALA A 91 5.54 4.69 -9.16
N SER A 92 6.83 4.97 -8.96
CA SER A 92 7.74 5.40 -10.03
C SER A 92 7.83 4.36 -11.16
N VAL A 93 7.95 3.08 -10.81
CA VAL A 93 8.04 1.98 -11.78
C VAL A 93 6.71 1.75 -12.49
N LEU A 94 5.62 1.56 -11.74
CA LEU A 94 4.32 1.23 -12.31
C LEU A 94 3.71 2.34 -13.17
N LEU A 95 4.01 3.61 -12.83
CA LEU A 95 3.54 4.77 -13.61
C LEU A 95 4.57 5.25 -14.64
N LYS A 96 5.76 4.63 -14.68
CA LYS A 96 6.88 5.00 -15.57
C LYS A 96 7.24 6.49 -15.45
N GLN A 97 7.27 6.99 -14.21
CA GLN A 97 7.53 8.38 -13.90
C GLN A 97 8.90 8.58 -13.20
N PRO A 98 9.54 9.74 -13.36
CA PRO A 98 10.80 10.04 -12.69
C PRO A 98 10.68 9.89 -11.15
N VAL A 99 11.69 9.30 -10.52
CA VAL A 99 11.71 9.08 -9.06
C VAL A 99 11.56 10.39 -8.29
N GLU A 100 12.12 11.48 -8.79
CA GLU A 100 12.04 12.81 -8.20
C GLU A 100 10.61 13.32 -8.08
N GLU A 101 9.79 13.05 -9.09
CA GLU A 101 8.39 13.49 -9.14
C GLU A 101 7.49 12.61 -8.26
N MET A 102 7.90 11.35 -8.05
CA MET A 102 7.15 10.38 -7.24
C MET A 102 7.54 10.39 -5.77
N THR A 103 8.57 11.15 -5.36
CA THR A 103 9.13 11.04 -4.02
C THR A 103 8.92 12.30 -3.20
N GLY A 104 8.14 12.19 -2.14
CA GLY A 104 7.93 13.24 -1.17
C GLY A 104 8.78 13.09 0.10
N ARG A 105 8.58 14.04 1.02
CA ARG A 105 9.32 14.11 2.29
C ARG A 105 8.86 13.08 3.33
N GLY A 106 7.75 12.40 3.10
CA GLY A 106 7.16 11.50 4.09
C GLY A 106 6.91 12.19 5.43
N ALA A 107 7.39 11.61 6.49
CA ALA A 107 7.22 12.13 7.86
C ALA A 107 8.09 13.37 8.18
N GLY A 108 8.56 14.12 7.20
CA GLY A 108 9.25 15.40 7.41
C GLY A 108 10.77 15.33 7.22
N LEU A 109 11.25 14.63 6.20
CA LEU A 109 12.68 14.62 5.86
C LEU A 109 13.22 16.02 5.54
N THR A 110 14.47 16.26 5.93
CA THR A 110 15.25 17.43 5.48
C THR A 110 15.51 17.35 3.97
N SER A 111 16.00 18.42 3.36
CA SER A 111 16.32 18.44 1.94
C SER A 111 17.42 17.42 1.58
N GLU A 112 18.45 17.29 2.42
CA GLU A 112 19.49 16.25 2.27
C GLU A 112 18.90 14.83 2.46
N GLY A 113 17.95 14.67 3.38
CA GLY A 113 17.24 13.41 3.59
C GLY A 113 16.43 12.99 2.37
N LEU A 114 15.74 13.95 1.73
CA LEU A 114 15.01 13.72 0.48
C LEU A 114 15.93 13.31 -0.66
N VAL A 115 17.07 13.98 -0.83
CA VAL A 115 18.07 13.61 -1.85
C VAL A 115 18.59 12.19 -1.63
N ARG A 116 18.92 11.83 -0.36
CA ARG A 116 19.34 10.45 -0.03
C ARG A 116 18.26 9.43 -0.35
N LYS A 117 16.99 9.74 -0.06
CA LYS A 117 15.84 8.87 -0.35
C LYS A 117 15.70 8.64 -1.86
N ILE A 118 15.72 9.70 -2.66
CA ILE A 118 15.67 9.63 -4.12
C ILE A 118 16.81 8.77 -4.68
N ASN A 119 18.05 9.01 -4.23
CA ASN A 119 19.20 8.24 -4.67
C ASN A 119 19.11 6.75 -4.29
N ALA A 120 18.57 6.44 -3.11
CA ALA A 120 18.35 5.06 -2.68
C ALA A 120 17.31 4.36 -3.58
N ILE A 121 16.21 5.04 -3.93
CA ILE A 121 15.19 4.51 -4.83
C ILE A 121 15.75 4.27 -6.22
N LYS A 122 16.46 5.26 -6.81
CA LYS A 122 17.11 5.11 -8.11
C LYS A 122 18.06 3.93 -8.14
N LYS A 123 18.90 3.80 -7.10
CA LYS A 123 19.82 2.66 -6.98
C LYS A 123 19.07 1.34 -6.91
N ALA A 124 17.98 1.27 -6.15
CA ALA A 124 17.18 0.05 -6.01
C ALA A 124 16.53 -0.35 -7.33
N ILE A 125 15.95 0.58 -8.07
CA ILE A 125 15.34 0.33 -9.38
C ILE A 125 16.40 -0.13 -10.39
N ALA A 126 17.55 0.56 -10.46
CA ALA A 126 18.64 0.19 -11.38
C ALA A 126 19.26 -1.17 -11.07
N LEU A 127 19.35 -1.55 -9.78
CA LEU A 127 19.93 -2.82 -9.37
C LEU A 127 19.00 -4.01 -9.62
N ASN A 128 17.70 -3.84 -9.34
CA ASN A 128 16.75 -4.95 -9.36
C ASN A 128 15.96 -5.05 -10.67
N GLU A 129 16.00 -4.02 -11.51
CA GLU A 129 15.33 -3.98 -12.81
C GLU A 129 13.87 -4.51 -12.75
N PRO A 130 12.99 -3.88 -11.92
CA PRO A 130 11.61 -4.33 -11.81
C PRO A 130 10.87 -4.14 -13.14
N ASP A 131 10.11 -5.17 -13.56
CA ASP A 131 9.30 -5.12 -14.77
C ASP A 131 8.02 -4.29 -14.52
N PRO A 132 7.84 -3.13 -15.15
CA PRO A 132 6.66 -2.28 -14.94
C PRO A 132 5.34 -2.91 -15.41
N GLU A 133 5.39 -3.98 -16.20
CA GLU A 133 4.20 -4.71 -16.65
C GLU A 133 3.83 -5.87 -15.71
N ASP A 134 4.72 -6.25 -14.78
CA ASP A 134 4.47 -7.26 -13.75
C ASP A 134 4.43 -6.61 -12.36
N ALA A 135 3.24 -6.25 -11.88
CA ALA A 135 3.07 -5.61 -10.57
C ALA A 135 3.56 -6.47 -9.39
N ILE A 136 3.58 -7.80 -9.53
CA ILE A 136 4.10 -8.70 -8.49
C ILE A 136 5.64 -8.67 -8.50
N ASP A 137 6.27 -8.56 -9.65
CA ASP A 137 7.72 -8.39 -9.76
C ASP A 137 8.16 -7.06 -9.15
N VAL A 138 7.45 -5.97 -9.48
CA VAL A 138 7.69 -4.65 -8.88
C VAL A 138 7.55 -4.70 -7.35
N LEU A 139 6.47 -5.32 -6.85
CA LEU A 139 6.22 -5.49 -5.42
C LEU A 139 7.35 -6.28 -4.75
N ALA A 140 7.79 -7.38 -5.34
CA ALA A 140 8.86 -8.22 -4.80
C ALA A 140 10.21 -7.49 -4.77
N LYS A 141 10.55 -6.75 -5.81
CA LYS A 141 11.86 -6.11 -5.96
C LYS A 141 12.03 -4.83 -5.16
N VAL A 142 11.00 -3.97 -5.13
CA VAL A 142 11.09 -2.63 -4.53
C VAL A 142 9.93 -2.26 -3.59
N GLY A 143 9.05 -3.21 -3.29
CA GLY A 143 7.87 -2.98 -2.44
C GLY A 143 8.09 -3.26 -0.96
N GLY A 144 6.99 -3.53 -0.25
CA GLY A 144 6.93 -3.82 1.18
C GLY A 144 5.85 -4.84 1.52
N LEU A 145 5.98 -5.53 2.66
CA LEU A 145 5.03 -6.56 3.09
C LEU A 145 3.66 -5.97 3.47
N ASP A 146 3.65 -4.76 4.02
CA ASP A 146 2.44 -3.98 4.31
C ASP A 146 1.70 -3.59 3.02
N ILE A 147 2.45 -3.15 1.99
CA ILE A 147 1.91 -2.85 0.66
C ILE A 147 1.29 -4.11 0.04
N ALA A 148 1.97 -5.26 0.16
CA ALA A 148 1.47 -6.55 -0.33
C ALA A 148 0.15 -6.93 0.36
N GLY A 149 0.10 -6.86 1.69
CA GLY A 149 -1.11 -7.15 2.46
C GLY A 149 -2.29 -6.27 2.08
N MET A 150 -2.07 -4.95 2.00
CA MET A 150 -3.13 -4.02 1.59
C MET A 150 -3.56 -4.20 0.13
N ALA A 151 -2.64 -4.49 -0.79
CA ALA A 151 -3.01 -4.83 -2.17
C ALA A 151 -3.89 -6.09 -2.21
N GLY A 152 -3.58 -7.08 -1.37
CA GLY A 152 -4.44 -8.25 -1.15
C GLY A 152 -5.83 -7.91 -0.62
N VAL A 153 -5.94 -6.94 0.30
CA VAL A 153 -7.25 -6.46 0.79
C VAL A 153 -8.08 -5.86 -0.36
N PHE A 154 -7.49 -5.06 -1.24
CA PHE A 154 -8.20 -4.52 -2.41
C PHE A 154 -8.62 -5.61 -3.40
N LEU A 155 -7.77 -6.60 -3.65
CA LEU A 155 -8.13 -7.77 -4.46
C LEU A 155 -9.26 -8.58 -3.81
N GLY A 156 -9.17 -8.82 -2.50
CA GLY A 156 -10.21 -9.50 -1.73
C GLY A 156 -11.54 -8.76 -1.76
N GLY A 157 -11.51 -7.41 -1.72
CA GLY A 157 -12.69 -6.58 -1.90
C GLY A 157 -13.43 -6.89 -3.20
N ALA A 158 -12.69 -7.00 -4.30
CA ALA A 158 -13.25 -7.38 -5.60
C ALA A 158 -13.77 -8.83 -5.62
N VAL A 159 -13.04 -9.77 -5.02
CA VAL A 159 -13.42 -11.20 -4.98
C VAL A 159 -14.72 -11.41 -4.19
N TYR A 160 -14.88 -10.71 -3.07
CA TYR A 160 -16.03 -10.89 -2.17
C TYR A 160 -17.11 -9.81 -2.31
N GLY A 161 -16.96 -8.88 -3.26
CA GLY A 161 -17.93 -7.82 -3.50
C GLY A 161 -18.04 -6.80 -2.38
N ILE A 162 -16.94 -6.53 -1.66
CA ILE A 162 -16.89 -5.60 -0.53
C ILE A 162 -16.11 -4.33 -0.91
N PRO A 163 -16.72 -3.15 -0.86
CA PRO A 163 -16.01 -1.90 -1.05
C PRO A 163 -14.91 -1.70 -0.01
N VAL A 164 -13.73 -1.27 -0.47
CA VAL A 164 -12.58 -0.99 0.38
C VAL A 164 -12.19 0.48 0.25
N VAL A 165 -12.25 1.19 1.36
CA VAL A 165 -11.85 2.60 1.42
C VAL A 165 -10.34 2.69 1.50
N MET A 166 -9.77 3.41 0.55
CA MET A 166 -8.36 3.72 0.45
C MET A 166 -8.03 4.93 1.33
N ASP A 167 -7.03 4.79 2.20
CA ASP A 167 -6.55 5.88 3.06
C ASP A 167 -5.57 6.81 2.31
N GLY A 168 -4.35 6.96 2.80
CA GLY A 168 -3.32 7.84 2.28
C GLY A 168 -2.47 7.22 1.16
N PHE A 169 -1.26 7.76 0.99
CA PHE A 169 -0.35 7.44 -0.12
C PHE A 169 0.01 5.94 -0.22
N ILE A 170 0.34 5.30 0.91
CA ILE A 170 0.73 3.88 0.91
C ILE A 170 -0.43 3.00 0.43
N SER A 171 -1.63 3.33 0.90
CA SER A 171 -2.86 2.68 0.50
C SER A 171 -3.15 2.89 -1.00
N CYS A 172 -2.93 4.10 -1.53
CA CYS A 172 -3.05 4.39 -2.97
C CYS A 172 -2.12 3.51 -3.81
N VAL A 173 -0.87 3.34 -3.38
CA VAL A 173 0.10 2.48 -4.08
C VAL A 173 -0.34 1.02 -4.04
N SER A 174 -0.86 0.56 -2.91
CA SER A 174 -1.39 -0.80 -2.77
C SER A 174 -2.61 -1.04 -3.68
N ALA A 175 -3.50 -0.06 -3.78
CA ALA A 175 -4.64 -0.09 -4.69
C ALA A 175 -4.20 -0.11 -6.17
N LEU A 176 -3.16 0.67 -6.53
CA LEU A 176 -2.57 0.65 -7.86
C LEU A 176 -2.03 -0.74 -8.22
N ILE A 177 -1.32 -1.41 -7.30
CA ILE A 177 -0.85 -2.79 -7.48
C ILE A 177 -2.03 -3.72 -7.73
N ALA A 178 -3.07 -3.66 -6.89
CA ALA A 178 -4.26 -4.49 -7.05
C ALA A 178 -4.92 -4.32 -8.41
N MET A 179 -5.06 -3.08 -8.90
CA MET A 179 -5.60 -2.78 -10.22
C MET A 179 -4.71 -3.27 -11.36
N ARG A 180 -3.38 -3.22 -11.21
CA ARG A 180 -2.45 -3.75 -12.23
C ARG A 180 -2.52 -5.27 -12.32
N ILE A 181 -2.78 -5.95 -11.19
CA ILE A 181 -2.99 -7.41 -11.16
C ILE A 181 -4.38 -7.77 -11.70
N CYS A 182 -5.42 -7.05 -11.26
CA CYS A 182 -6.81 -7.28 -11.64
C CYS A 182 -7.54 -5.94 -11.86
N PRO A 183 -7.70 -5.48 -13.12
CA PRO A 183 -8.36 -4.18 -13.40
C PRO A 183 -9.76 -4.05 -12.82
N ALA A 184 -10.51 -5.14 -12.69
CA ALA A 184 -11.85 -5.14 -12.09
C ALA A 184 -11.86 -4.78 -10.59
N ALA A 185 -10.71 -4.85 -9.90
CA ALA A 185 -10.61 -4.41 -8.52
C ALA A 185 -10.98 -2.93 -8.34
N ARG A 186 -10.82 -2.10 -9.40
CA ARG A 186 -11.17 -0.69 -9.39
C ARG A 186 -12.59 -0.40 -8.91
N ASP A 187 -13.54 -1.23 -9.29
CA ASP A 187 -14.96 -1.01 -9.01
C ASP A 187 -15.30 -1.14 -7.51
N TYR A 188 -14.38 -1.69 -6.73
CA TYR A 188 -14.50 -1.89 -5.29
C TYR A 188 -13.57 -0.98 -4.46
N ILE A 189 -12.84 -0.06 -5.10
CA ILE A 189 -11.92 0.87 -4.45
C ILE A 189 -12.57 2.24 -4.31
N LEU A 190 -12.67 2.74 -3.07
CA LEU A 190 -13.22 4.05 -2.75
C LEU A 190 -12.08 4.95 -2.22
N ALA A 191 -11.83 6.08 -2.88
CA ALA A 191 -10.83 7.04 -2.43
C ALA A 191 -11.39 7.96 -1.35
N SER A 192 -10.74 8.03 -0.18
CA SER A 192 -11.14 8.93 0.92
C SER A 192 -10.68 10.37 0.69
N HIS A 193 -9.40 10.58 0.40
CA HIS A 193 -8.78 11.89 0.22
C HIS A 193 -7.54 11.82 -0.68
N VAL A 194 -7.05 12.97 -1.10
CA VAL A 194 -5.75 13.08 -1.80
C VAL A 194 -4.66 13.35 -0.77
N SER A 195 -3.70 12.44 -0.67
CA SER A 195 -2.51 12.65 0.15
C SER A 195 -1.65 13.80 -0.39
N LYS A 196 -0.90 14.46 0.49
CA LYS A 196 0.08 15.50 0.12
C LYS A 196 1.35 14.94 -0.53
N GLU A 197 1.53 13.63 -0.55
CA GLU A 197 2.66 12.99 -1.25
C GLU A 197 2.49 13.17 -2.77
N PRO A 198 3.56 13.56 -3.50
CA PRO A 198 3.46 13.97 -4.91
C PRO A 198 2.82 12.92 -5.83
N ALA A 199 3.15 11.65 -5.64
CA ALA A 199 2.63 10.56 -6.47
C ALA A 199 1.13 10.29 -6.27
N ALA A 200 0.52 10.70 -5.15
CA ALA A 200 -0.87 10.35 -4.84
C ALA A 200 -1.85 10.85 -5.90
N HIS A 201 -1.69 12.09 -6.38
CA HIS A 201 -2.54 12.66 -7.41
C HIS A 201 -2.45 11.88 -8.73
N LEU A 202 -1.23 11.60 -9.20
CA LEU A 202 -0.99 10.84 -10.42
C LEU A 202 -1.52 9.39 -10.34
N ILE A 203 -1.44 8.77 -9.16
CA ILE A 203 -2.03 7.45 -8.93
C ILE A 203 -3.55 7.52 -9.10
N LEU A 204 -4.22 8.46 -8.44
CA LEU A 204 -5.67 8.63 -8.52
C LEU A 204 -6.14 8.92 -9.95
N GLU A 205 -5.43 9.78 -10.69
CA GLU A 205 -5.70 10.03 -12.11
C GLU A 205 -5.54 8.77 -12.96
N ASN A 206 -4.44 8.01 -12.76
CA ASN A 206 -4.21 6.76 -13.48
C ASN A 206 -5.30 5.72 -13.20
N MET A 207 -5.81 5.70 -11.97
CA MET A 207 -6.91 4.85 -11.55
C MET A 207 -8.27 5.32 -12.08
N GLY A 208 -8.37 6.53 -12.62
CA GLY A 208 -9.64 7.16 -12.99
C GLY A 208 -10.58 7.31 -11.79
N THR A 209 -10.02 7.53 -10.59
CA THR A 209 -10.75 7.61 -9.34
C THR A 209 -10.83 9.04 -8.87
N VAL A 210 -12.03 9.48 -8.42
CA VAL A 210 -12.25 10.82 -7.84
C VAL A 210 -12.23 10.66 -6.33
N SER A 211 -11.40 11.44 -5.64
CA SER A 211 -11.40 11.45 -4.18
C SER A 211 -12.60 12.23 -3.63
N TYR A 212 -13.00 11.91 -2.41
CA TYR A 212 -14.09 12.63 -1.71
C TYR A 212 -13.82 14.14 -1.59
N THR A 213 -12.56 14.56 -1.54
CA THR A 213 -12.19 15.98 -1.52
C THR A 213 -12.51 16.72 -2.84
N HIS A 214 -12.58 16.02 -3.97
CA HIS A 214 -13.03 16.60 -5.25
C HIS A 214 -14.56 16.74 -5.32
N LEU A 215 -15.32 15.91 -4.61
CA LEU A 215 -16.77 15.95 -4.59
C LEU A 215 -17.32 17.17 -3.82
N ARG A 216 -16.52 17.77 -2.93
CA ARG A 216 -16.88 19.00 -2.18
C ARG A 216 -16.87 20.27 -3.02
N ALA A 217 -16.36 20.25 -4.23
CA ALA A 217 -16.26 21.43 -5.08
C ALA A 217 -17.56 21.78 -5.80
N HIS A 218 -18.65 21.06 -5.54
CA HIS A 218 -19.93 21.23 -6.24
C HIS A 218 -21.14 21.40 -5.30
N GLU A 219 -20.92 21.70 -4.00
CA GLU A 219 -21.98 22.17 -3.09
C GLU A 219 -21.99 23.68 -2.97
#